data_e64c794923941b680f85801a71cd76dc
#
_entry.id   e64c794923941b680f85801a71cd76dc
#
_cell.length_a   1.000
_cell.length_b   1.000
_cell.length_c   1.000
_cell.angle_alpha   90.00
_cell.angle_beta   90.00
_cell.angle_gamma   90.00
#
_symmetry.space_group_name_H-M   'P 1'
#
loop_
_entity.id
_entity.type
_entity.pdbx_description
1 polymer ?
#
loop_
_entity_poly.entity_id
_entity_poly.type
_entity_poly.pdbx_seq_one_letter_code
_entity_poly.pdbx_strand_id
1 'polypeptide(L)'
;MENNAPRRVDRRTAYTKNTVKDAMLELLAEMPFEKITVAALCRRADIVRTTFYLHYDSLTDVIKELADDAVLAASGTGSKNIKDLSILAREMNKSTDPELLAPYMSLLPVCQRVADDPKYKVMFRDTMVSDYILMQIYRSQKSDSIRQFQDHLGISGQQAEKLFLFVITGAFEVNKSMGWEKKQDWYEVQKVLLTFISGGYEKLEQYFAK
;
A
#
# COMPACT_ATOMS: atom_id res chain seq x y z
N MET A 1 -25.92 7.41 -30.88
CA MET A 1 -24.86 7.94 -29.99
C MET A 1 -25.55 8.31 -28.67
N GLU A 2 -25.61 7.38 -27.72
CA GLU A 2 -26.21 7.64 -26.40
C GLU A 2 -25.20 8.37 -25.53
N ASN A 3 -25.61 9.56 -25.12
CA ASN A 3 -24.86 10.46 -24.24
C ASN A 3 -25.00 9.94 -22.79
N ASN A 4 -24.08 9.07 -22.36
CA ASN A 4 -24.07 8.49 -21.01
C ASN A 4 -23.38 9.45 -20.02
N ALA A 5 -24.01 10.60 -19.78
CA ALA A 5 -23.57 11.49 -18.68
C ALA A 5 -23.81 10.77 -17.34
N PRO A 6 -22.85 10.72 -16.41
CA PRO A 6 -23.01 10.08 -15.12
C PRO A 6 -24.20 10.67 -14.38
N ARG A 7 -25.14 9.81 -13.96
CA ARG A 7 -26.42 10.20 -13.34
C ARG A 7 -26.15 11.03 -12.07
N ARG A 8 -26.99 12.03 -11.83
CA ARG A 8 -26.96 12.93 -10.66
C ARG A 8 -26.90 12.17 -9.30
N VAL A 9 -27.43 10.95 -9.25
CA VAL A 9 -27.36 10.00 -8.11
C VAL A 9 -25.92 9.59 -7.84
N ASP A 10 -25.12 9.35 -8.88
CA ASP A 10 -23.73 8.85 -8.78
C ASP A 10 -22.82 9.91 -8.13
N ARG A 11 -22.93 11.17 -8.51
CA ARG A 11 -22.15 12.27 -7.91
C ARG A 11 -22.45 12.48 -6.44
N ARG A 12 -23.71 12.36 -6.02
CA ARG A 12 -24.12 12.52 -4.61
C ARG A 12 -23.60 11.37 -3.76
N THR A 13 -23.68 10.15 -4.27
CA THR A 13 -23.12 8.96 -3.64
C THR A 13 -21.62 9.08 -3.46
N ALA A 14 -20.88 9.45 -4.51
CA ALA A 14 -19.43 9.65 -4.45
C ALA A 14 -19.06 10.76 -3.45
N TYR A 15 -19.79 11.86 -3.43
CA TYR A 15 -19.57 12.94 -2.45
C TYR A 15 -19.75 12.43 -1.02
N THR A 16 -20.87 11.76 -0.71
CA THR A 16 -21.14 11.22 0.64
C THR A 16 -20.06 10.21 1.06
N LYS A 17 -19.67 9.29 0.18
CA LYS A 17 -18.60 8.34 0.47
C LYS A 17 -17.27 9.01 0.76
N ASN A 18 -16.89 10.02 -0.03
CA ASN A 18 -15.66 10.77 0.21
C ASN A 18 -15.70 11.52 1.55
N THR A 19 -16.83 12.17 1.89
CA THR A 19 -17.00 12.84 3.18
C THR A 19 -16.85 11.85 4.35
N VAL A 20 -17.41 10.64 4.25
CA VAL A 20 -17.27 9.59 5.27
C VAL A 20 -15.81 9.11 5.38
N LYS A 21 -15.12 8.92 4.25
CA LYS A 21 -13.71 8.51 4.21
C LYS A 21 -12.79 9.57 4.81
N ASP A 22 -12.99 10.82 4.47
CA ASP A 22 -12.18 11.93 5.01
C ASP A 22 -12.41 12.06 6.53
N ALA A 23 -13.65 11.98 7.01
CA ALA A 23 -13.96 11.96 8.44
C ALA A 23 -13.33 10.76 9.18
N MET A 24 -13.24 9.60 8.53
CA MET A 24 -12.54 8.43 9.10
C MET A 24 -11.06 8.69 9.27
N LEU A 25 -10.38 9.27 8.27
CA LEU A 25 -8.96 9.62 8.35
C LEU A 25 -8.69 10.65 9.45
N GLU A 26 -9.56 11.64 9.63
CA GLU A 26 -9.46 12.60 10.71
C GLU A 26 -9.59 11.92 12.10
N LEU A 27 -10.55 11.02 12.27
CA LEU A 27 -10.72 10.29 13.53
C LEU A 27 -9.53 9.36 13.83
N LEU A 28 -8.95 8.71 12.81
CA LEU A 28 -7.74 7.90 12.97
C LEU A 28 -6.52 8.72 13.38
N ALA A 29 -6.50 10.02 13.07
CA ALA A 29 -5.45 10.92 13.55
C ALA A 29 -5.57 11.23 15.05
N GLU A 30 -6.79 11.13 15.61
CA GLU A 30 -7.10 11.49 17.00
C GLU A 30 -7.14 10.28 17.94
N MET A 31 -7.56 9.09 17.44
CA MET A 31 -7.78 7.91 18.29
C MET A 31 -7.61 6.60 17.51
N PRO A 32 -7.30 5.48 18.21
CA PRO A 32 -7.26 4.15 17.60
C PRO A 32 -8.61 3.74 17.00
N PHE A 33 -8.58 2.94 15.93
CA PHE A 33 -9.76 2.47 15.21
C PHE A 33 -10.79 1.78 16.14
N GLU A 34 -10.33 0.99 17.10
CA GLU A 34 -11.18 0.30 18.07
C GLU A 34 -12.10 1.23 18.89
N LYS A 35 -11.69 2.50 19.06
CA LYS A 35 -12.46 3.52 19.80
C LYS A 35 -13.41 4.32 18.90
N ILE A 36 -13.29 4.20 17.59
CA ILE A 36 -14.16 4.89 16.65
C ILE A 36 -15.53 4.21 16.62
N THR A 37 -16.58 4.98 16.70
CA THR A 37 -17.96 4.50 16.59
C THR A 37 -18.65 5.09 15.36
N VAL A 38 -19.67 4.37 14.83
CA VAL A 38 -20.50 4.91 13.74
C VAL A 38 -21.10 6.27 14.12
N ALA A 39 -21.46 6.47 15.40
CA ALA A 39 -21.98 7.76 15.86
C ALA A 39 -20.95 8.89 15.81
N ALA A 40 -19.70 8.60 16.18
CA ALA A 40 -18.61 9.56 16.08
C ALA A 40 -18.29 9.90 14.62
N LEU A 41 -18.24 8.89 13.77
CA LEU A 41 -18.00 9.06 12.34
C LEU A 41 -19.11 9.88 11.66
N CYS A 42 -20.37 9.55 11.92
CA CYS A 42 -21.50 10.30 11.35
C CYS A 42 -21.51 11.76 11.78
N ARG A 43 -21.19 12.03 13.05
CA ARG A 43 -21.08 13.40 13.57
C ARG A 43 -19.94 14.18 12.90
N ARG A 44 -18.77 13.53 12.71
CA ARG A 44 -17.62 14.14 12.05
C ARG A 44 -17.92 14.42 10.56
N ALA A 45 -18.59 13.50 9.89
CA ALA A 45 -18.98 13.60 8.48
C ALA A 45 -20.21 14.47 8.23
N ASP A 46 -20.84 15.01 9.28
CA ASP A 46 -22.10 15.76 9.22
C ASP A 46 -23.22 15.02 8.45
N ILE A 47 -23.40 13.73 8.75
CA ILE A 47 -24.44 12.88 8.19
C ILE A 47 -25.26 12.18 9.28
N VAL A 48 -26.48 11.78 8.95
CA VAL A 48 -27.30 10.92 9.82
C VAL A 48 -26.93 9.46 9.63
N ARG A 49 -27.14 8.62 10.68
CA ARG A 49 -26.80 7.18 10.64
C ARG A 49 -27.46 6.43 9.49
N THR A 50 -28.71 6.79 9.14
CA THR A 50 -29.40 6.17 8.00
C THR A 50 -28.65 6.40 6.70
N THR A 51 -28.06 7.59 6.49
CA THR A 51 -27.22 7.88 5.34
C THR A 51 -25.93 7.04 5.33
N PHE A 52 -25.32 6.83 6.51
CA PHE A 52 -24.15 5.93 6.61
C PHE A 52 -24.52 4.50 6.15
N TYR A 53 -25.59 3.93 6.70
CA TYR A 53 -26.01 2.56 6.38
C TYR A 53 -26.56 2.36 4.96
N LEU A 54 -26.81 3.44 4.21
CA LEU A 54 -27.07 3.35 2.76
C LEU A 54 -25.81 3.04 1.94
N HIS A 55 -24.62 3.25 2.51
CA HIS A 55 -23.35 3.13 1.79
C HIS A 55 -22.37 2.13 2.38
N TYR A 56 -22.47 1.84 3.68
CA TYR A 56 -21.55 0.98 4.43
C TYR A 56 -22.30 0.18 5.49
N ASP A 57 -21.99 -1.10 5.58
CA ASP A 57 -22.55 -1.97 6.64
C ASP A 57 -21.81 -1.79 7.97
N SER A 58 -20.52 -1.42 7.91
CA SER A 58 -19.65 -1.28 9.07
C SER A 58 -18.53 -0.25 8.87
N LEU A 59 -17.88 0.15 9.98
CA LEU A 59 -16.66 0.98 9.92
C LEU A 59 -15.53 0.27 9.17
N THR A 60 -15.47 -1.06 9.27
CA THR A 60 -14.49 -1.87 8.56
C THR A 60 -14.62 -1.73 7.04
N ASP A 61 -15.83 -1.55 6.52
CA ASP A 61 -16.02 -1.38 5.09
C ASP A 61 -15.52 -0.02 4.59
N VAL A 62 -15.60 1.02 5.45
CA VAL A 62 -14.94 2.31 5.18
C VAL A 62 -13.42 2.15 5.12
N ILE A 63 -12.82 1.40 6.07
CA ILE A 63 -11.38 1.12 6.07
C ILE A 63 -10.95 0.34 4.84
N LYS A 64 -11.72 -0.66 4.42
CA LYS A 64 -11.42 -1.43 3.20
C LYS A 64 -11.42 -0.52 1.97
N GLU A 65 -12.45 0.31 1.81
CA GLU A 65 -12.53 1.24 0.68
C GLU A 65 -11.40 2.28 0.71
N LEU A 66 -11.01 2.77 1.91
CA LEU A 66 -9.83 3.63 2.07
C LEU A 66 -8.53 2.93 1.67
N ALA A 67 -8.37 1.65 2.02
CA ALA A 67 -7.20 0.87 1.64
C ALA A 67 -7.16 0.65 0.11
N ASP A 68 -8.32 0.39 -0.51
CA ASP A 68 -8.45 0.29 -1.97
C ASP A 68 -8.03 1.59 -2.67
N ASP A 69 -8.55 2.74 -2.20
CA ASP A 69 -8.22 4.05 -2.73
C ASP A 69 -6.73 4.37 -2.58
N ALA A 70 -6.15 4.09 -1.40
CA ALA A 70 -4.75 4.34 -1.11
C ALA A 70 -3.81 3.52 -2.01
N VAL A 71 -4.11 2.23 -2.18
CA VAL A 71 -3.34 1.34 -3.06
C VAL A 71 -3.50 1.74 -4.52
N LEU A 72 -4.70 2.11 -4.96
CA LEU A 72 -4.96 2.57 -6.32
C LEU A 72 -4.17 3.86 -6.62
N ALA A 73 -4.21 4.84 -5.71
CA ALA A 73 -3.46 6.08 -5.85
C ALA A 73 -1.95 5.85 -5.97
N ALA A 74 -1.41 4.93 -5.15
CA ALA A 74 0.00 4.58 -5.19
C ALA A 74 0.41 3.69 -6.38
N SER A 75 -0.50 2.92 -6.96
CA SER A 75 -0.18 1.94 -8.02
C SER A 75 0.12 2.57 -9.38
N GLY A 76 -0.35 3.80 -9.63
CA GLY A 76 -0.24 4.46 -10.94
C GLY A 76 1.18 4.92 -11.33
N THR A 77 2.10 5.07 -10.37
CA THR A 77 3.36 5.80 -10.56
C THR A 77 4.64 5.06 -10.19
N GLY A 78 4.58 3.76 -9.82
CA GLY A 78 5.75 3.12 -9.22
C GLY A 78 6.18 1.79 -9.81
N SER A 79 7.14 1.18 -9.11
CA SER A 79 7.74 -0.12 -9.43
C SER A 79 6.68 -1.15 -9.82
N LYS A 80 6.82 -1.70 -11.01
CA LYS A 80 5.95 -2.74 -11.55
C LYS A 80 6.68 -4.06 -11.75
N ASN A 81 7.98 -4.13 -11.45
CA ASN A 81 8.76 -5.34 -11.71
C ASN A 81 9.96 -5.50 -10.77
N ILE A 82 10.51 -6.73 -10.78
CA ILE A 82 11.70 -7.12 -9.99
C ILE A 82 12.92 -6.26 -10.35
N LYS A 83 13.07 -5.83 -11.60
CA LYS A 83 14.21 -5.03 -12.07
C LYS A 83 14.27 -3.66 -11.42
N ASP A 84 13.11 -3.07 -11.11
CA ASP A 84 13.04 -1.78 -10.44
C ASP A 84 13.65 -1.86 -9.02
N LEU A 85 13.41 -2.96 -8.30
CA LEU A 85 14.02 -3.20 -6.99
C LEU A 85 15.54 -3.36 -7.08
N SER A 86 16.04 -4.03 -8.14
CA SER A 86 17.48 -4.17 -8.38
C SER A 86 18.14 -2.83 -8.71
N ILE A 87 17.45 -1.95 -9.46
CA ILE A 87 17.93 -0.59 -9.72
C ILE A 87 18.03 0.19 -8.40
N LEU A 88 16.97 0.18 -7.60
CA LEU A 88 16.95 0.87 -6.31
C LEU A 88 18.03 0.33 -5.36
N ALA A 89 18.19 -1.00 -5.27
CA ALA A 89 19.23 -1.65 -4.48
C ALA A 89 20.63 -1.17 -4.90
N ARG A 90 20.90 -1.12 -6.21
CA ARG A 90 22.17 -0.65 -6.75
C ARG A 90 22.45 0.82 -6.40
N GLU A 91 21.45 1.69 -6.49
CA GLU A 91 21.63 3.10 -6.17
C GLU A 91 21.82 3.32 -4.66
N MET A 92 21.06 2.59 -3.81
CA MET A 92 21.24 2.62 -2.36
C MET A 92 22.61 2.05 -1.91
N ASN A 93 23.18 1.11 -2.67
CA ASN A 93 24.54 0.62 -2.40
C ASN A 93 25.63 1.64 -2.71
N LYS A 94 25.38 2.60 -3.59
CA LYS A 94 26.30 3.72 -3.87
C LYS A 94 26.23 4.80 -2.80
N SER A 95 25.03 5.12 -2.33
CA SER A 95 24.79 6.15 -1.32
C SER A 95 23.48 5.90 -0.59
N THR A 96 23.42 6.28 0.69
CA THR A 96 22.21 6.35 1.50
C THR A 96 21.77 7.80 1.75
N ASP A 97 22.34 8.75 1.02
CA ASP A 97 21.94 10.15 1.05
C ASP A 97 20.55 10.33 0.44
N PRO A 98 19.56 10.85 1.22
CA PRO A 98 18.20 11.06 0.76
C PRO A 98 18.08 11.93 -0.50
N GLU A 99 18.93 12.95 -0.64
CA GLU A 99 18.89 13.86 -1.79
C GLU A 99 19.32 13.13 -3.09
N LEU A 100 20.33 12.28 -3.01
CA LEU A 100 20.80 11.47 -4.15
C LEU A 100 19.80 10.36 -4.52
N LEU A 101 19.03 9.87 -3.56
CA LEU A 101 18.03 8.83 -3.76
C LEU A 101 16.66 9.34 -4.18
N ALA A 102 16.37 10.64 -4.05
CA ALA A 102 15.09 11.24 -4.39
C ALA A 102 14.52 10.83 -5.77
N PRO A 103 15.32 10.78 -6.86
CA PRO A 103 14.82 10.34 -8.19
C PRO A 103 14.36 8.89 -8.24
N TYR A 104 14.82 8.04 -7.32
CA TYR A 104 14.54 6.60 -7.28
C TYR A 104 13.42 6.23 -6.31
N MET A 105 12.87 7.19 -5.54
CA MET A 105 11.83 6.90 -4.54
C MET A 105 10.52 6.40 -5.17
N SER A 106 10.25 6.70 -6.42
CA SER A 106 9.14 6.12 -7.18
C SER A 106 9.27 4.60 -7.40
N LEU A 107 10.49 4.04 -7.30
CA LEU A 107 10.75 2.61 -7.42
C LEU A 107 10.48 1.83 -6.12
N LEU A 108 10.18 2.52 -5.02
CA LEU A 108 9.81 1.88 -3.75
C LEU A 108 8.53 1.03 -3.90
N PRO A 109 8.43 -0.05 -3.12
CA PRO A 109 7.21 -0.86 -3.04
C PRO A 109 5.96 -0.03 -2.72
N VAL A 110 4.80 -0.48 -3.18
CA VAL A 110 3.51 0.24 -3.01
C VAL A 110 3.23 0.59 -1.55
N CYS A 111 3.53 -0.30 -0.59
CA CYS A 111 3.32 -0.03 0.83
C CYS A 111 4.04 1.25 1.30
N GLN A 112 5.27 1.45 0.88
CA GLN A 112 6.05 2.62 1.26
C GLN A 112 5.54 3.89 0.57
N ARG A 113 5.05 3.78 -0.66
CA ARG A 113 4.47 4.93 -1.39
C ARG A 113 3.12 5.34 -0.82
N VAL A 114 2.30 4.38 -0.37
CA VAL A 114 1.06 4.68 0.38
C VAL A 114 1.40 5.36 1.70
N ALA A 115 2.43 4.89 2.42
CA ALA A 115 2.86 5.48 3.69
C ALA A 115 3.45 6.89 3.53
N ASP A 116 3.96 7.24 2.35
CA ASP A 116 4.46 8.59 2.04
C ASP A 116 3.34 9.58 1.69
N ASP A 117 2.16 9.09 1.28
CA ASP A 117 1.04 9.96 0.95
C ASP A 117 0.49 10.62 2.22
N PRO A 118 0.52 11.97 2.33
CA PRO A 118 0.05 12.69 3.51
C PRO A 118 -1.39 12.35 3.90
N LYS A 119 -2.25 12.04 2.92
CA LYS A 119 -3.64 11.66 3.15
C LYS A 119 -3.77 10.32 3.85
N TYR A 120 -2.97 9.32 3.42
CA TYR A 120 -3.13 7.94 3.87
C TYR A 120 -2.14 7.53 4.96
N LYS A 121 -1.09 8.32 5.21
CA LYS A 121 -0.06 8.02 6.22
C LYS A 121 -0.64 7.71 7.60
N VAL A 122 -1.73 8.37 7.99
CA VAL A 122 -2.40 8.17 9.27
C VAL A 122 -2.88 6.73 9.48
N MET A 123 -3.25 6.03 8.40
CA MET A 123 -3.74 4.65 8.45
C MET A 123 -2.67 3.65 8.94
N PHE A 124 -1.39 3.98 8.81
CA PHE A 124 -0.28 3.13 9.25
C PHE A 124 0.03 3.24 10.75
N ARG A 125 -0.56 4.23 11.44
CA ARG A 125 -0.40 4.39 12.90
C ARG A 125 -1.22 3.37 13.69
N ASP A 126 -2.29 2.87 13.10
CA ASP A 126 -3.16 1.87 13.69
C ASP A 126 -2.82 0.49 13.12
N THR A 127 -2.51 -0.46 14.01
CA THR A 127 -2.08 -1.81 13.62
C THR A 127 -3.17 -2.55 12.83
N MET A 128 -4.42 -2.47 13.28
CA MET A 128 -5.54 -3.15 12.62
C MET A 128 -5.79 -2.55 11.23
N VAL A 129 -5.74 -1.23 11.10
CA VAL A 129 -5.94 -0.53 9.82
C VAL A 129 -4.78 -0.83 8.85
N SER A 130 -3.55 -0.83 9.34
CA SER A 130 -2.37 -1.14 8.52
C SER A 130 -2.40 -2.56 7.96
N ASP A 131 -2.97 -3.52 8.69
CA ASP A 131 -3.12 -4.90 8.22
C ASP A 131 -4.13 -5.00 7.05
N TYR A 132 -5.18 -4.17 7.01
CA TYR A 132 -6.06 -4.07 5.82
C TYR A 132 -5.31 -3.54 4.59
N ILE A 133 -4.40 -2.57 4.78
CA ILE A 133 -3.57 -2.07 3.69
C ILE A 133 -2.67 -3.18 3.15
N LEU A 134 -1.99 -3.93 4.02
CA LEU A 134 -1.14 -5.06 3.62
C LEU A 134 -1.94 -6.09 2.82
N MET A 135 -3.12 -6.47 3.31
CA MET A 135 -3.99 -7.43 2.61
C MET A 135 -4.44 -6.90 1.24
N GLN A 136 -4.74 -5.63 1.12
CA GLN A 136 -5.15 -5.02 -0.15
C GLN A 136 -3.98 -4.95 -1.14
N ILE A 137 -2.78 -4.58 -0.69
CA ILE A 137 -1.57 -4.62 -1.52
C ILE A 137 -1.31 -6.04 -2.01
N TYR A 138 -1.37 -7.03 -1.11
CA TYR A 138 -1.19 -8.44 -1.49
C TYR A 138 -2.20 -8.86 -2.56
N ARG A 139 -3.49 -8.59 -2.37
CA ARG A 139 -4.55 -8.96 -3.32
C ARG A 139 -4.37 -8.29 -4.69
N SER A 140 -4.07 -7.00 -4.70
CA SER A 140 -3.94 -6.21 -5.94
C SER A 140 -2.71 -6.59 -6.76
N GLN A 141 -1.61 -7.02 -6.12
CA GLN A 141 -0.34 -7.29 -6.79
C GLN A 141 -0.04 -8.79 -6.98
N LYS A 142 -0.79 -9.68 -6.32
CA LYS A 142 -0.52 -11.13 -6.30
C LYS A 142 -0.35 -11.71 -7.70
N SER A 143 -1.31 -11.51 -8.59
CA SER A 143 -1.31 -12.13 -9.92
C SER A 143 -0.12 -11.69 -10.77
N ASP A 144 0.18 -10.39 -10.76
CA ASP A 144 1.28 -9.83 -11.54
C ASP A 144 2.64 -10.23 -10.96
N SER A 145 2.78 -10.24 -9.63
CA SER A 145 4.01 -10.66 -8.96
C SER A 145 4.31 -12.14 -9.19
N ILE A 146 3.31 -13.01 -9.11
CA ILE A 146 3.47 -14.45 -9.38
C ILE A 146 3.95 -14.64 -10.82
N ARG A 147 3.32 -14.00 -11.80
CA ARG A 147 3.72 -14.10 -13.20
C ARG A 147 5.16 -13.63 -13.41
N GLN A 148 5.53 -12.48 -12.85
CA GLN A 148 6.89 -11.97 -12.95
C GLN A 148 7.93 -12.92 -12.34
N PHE A 149 7.64 -13.51 -11.18
CA PHE A 149 8.55 -14.47 -10.54
C PHE A 149 8.68 -15.75 -11.36
N GLN A 150 7.60 -16.24 -11.96
CA GLN A 150 7.66 -17.38 -12.87
C GLN A 150 8.52 -17.07 -14.12
N ASP A 151 8.26 -15.93 -14.76
CA ASP A 151 8.92 -15.53 -15.99
C ASP A 151 10.42 -15.22 -15.81
N HIS A 152 10.78 -14.59 -14.69
CA HIS A 152 12.16 -14.16 -14.45
C HIS A 152 12.99 -15.17 -13.64
N LEU A 153 12.37 -15.88 -12.71
CA LEU A 153 13.09 -16.76 -11.80
C LEU A 153 12.99 -18.25 -12.18
N GLY A 154 12.11 -18.60 -13.14
CA GLY A 154 11.90 -19.98 -13.57
C GLY A 154 11.25 -20.89 -12.50
N ILE A 155 10.62 -20.33 -11.47
CA ILE A 155 10.01 -21.08 -10.36
C ILE A 155 8.51 -21.36 -10.62
N SER A 156 7.96 -22.36 -9.92
CA SER A 156 6.52 -22.67 -10.05
C SER A 156 5.62 -21.57 -9.47
N GLY A 157 4.35 -21.53 -9.91
CA GLY A 157 3.38 -20.55 -9.40
C GLY A 157 3.18 -20.64 -7.88
N GLN A 158 3.23 -21.84 -7.31
CA GLN A 158 3.13 -22.03 -5.86
C GLN A 158 4.36 -21.45 -5.12
N GLN A 159 5.57 -21.70 -5.65
CA GLN A 159 6.79 -21.13 -5.09
C GLN A 159 6.81 -19.60 -5.21
N ALA A 160 6.39 -19.08 -6.37
CA ALA A 160 6.26 -17.64 -6.63
C ALA A 160 5.29 -16.97 -5.64
N GLU A 161 4.11 -17.58 -5.38
CA GLU A 161 3.15 -17.06 -4.40
C GLU A 161 3.75 -17.00 -2.99
N LYS A 162 4.44 -18.03 -2.55
CA LYS A 162 5.04 -18.06 -1.22
C LYS A 162 6.21 -17.09 -1.09
N LEU A 163 7.02 -16.96 -2.15
CA LEU A 163 8.09 -15.96 -2.20
C LEU A 163 7.54 -14.54 -2.14
N PHE A 164 6.48 -14.24 -2.91
CA PHE A 164 5.82 -12.93 -2.86
C PHE A 164 5.26 -12.62 -1.47
N LEU A 165 4.55 -13.58 -0.85
CA LEU A 165 4.03 -13.43 0.49
C LEU A 165 5.15 -13.14 1.51
N PHE A 166 6.25 -13.90 1.46
CA PHE A 166 7.40 -13.70 2.34
C PHE A 166 8.00 -12.30 2.20
N VAL A 167 8.27 -11.87 0.97
CA VAL A 167 8.90 -10.58 0.70
C VAL A 167 8.02 -9.42 1.11
N ILE A 168 6.72 -9.44 0.73
CA ILE A 168 5.81 -8.33 1.03
C ILE A 168 5.55 -8.21 2.53
N THR A 169 5.31 -9.33 3.22
CA THR A 169 5.04 -9.33 4.66
C THR A 169 6.28 -8.90 5.44
N GLY A 170 7.45 -9.46 5.12
CA GLY A 170 8.70 -9.10 5.79
C GLY A 170 9.06 -7.62 5.61
N ALA A 171 9.00 -7.12 4.38
CA ALA A 171 9.25 -5.71 4.10
C ALA A 171 8.25 -4.79 4.81
N PHE A 172 6.97 -5.17 4.85
CA PHE A 172 5.93 -4.40 5.53
C PHE A 172 6.17 -4.31 7.04
N GLU A 173 6.43 -5.44 7.70
CA GLU A 173 6.67 -5.48 9.15
C GLU A 173 7.95 -4.74 9.57
N VAL A 174 9.02 -4.79 8.77
CA VAL A 174 10.21 -3.97 9.03
C VAL A 174 9.87 -2.49 8.97
N ASN A 175 9.17 -2.02 7.93
CA ASN A 175 8.78 -0.61 7.83
C ASN A 175 7.81 -0.19 8.96
N LYS A 176 6.90 -1.07 9.35
CA LYS A 176 6.00 -0.87 10.50
C LYS A 176 6.77 -0.71 11.80
N SER A 177 7.79 -1.55 12.04
CA SER A 177 8.65 -1.45 13.23
C SER A 177 9.47 -0.16 13.29
N MET A 178 9.74 0.46 12.13
CA MET A 178 10.42 1.75 12.00
C MET A 178 9.45 2.95 11.98
N GLY A 179 8.16 2.74 12.25
CA GLY A 179 7.13 3.79 12.28
C GLY A 179 6.86 4.46 10.94
N TRP A 180 7.25 3.84 9.82
CA TRP A 180 7.11 4.39 8.45
C TRP A 180 7.81 5.73 8.25
N GLU A 181 8.84 6.03 9.04
CA GLU A 181 9.60 7.27 8.96
C GLU A 181 10.90 7.06 8.20
N LYS A 182 11.14 7.89 7.17
CA LYS A 182 12.35 7.84 6.34
C LYS A 182 13.46 8.71 6.93
N LYS A 183 13.94 8.32 8.13
CA LYS A 183 15.16 8.86 8.75
C LYS A 183 16.40 8.19 8.15
N GLN A 184 17.59 8.63 8.53
CA GLN A 184 18.87 8.08 8.02
C GLN A 184 18.98 6.57 8.26
N ASP A 185 18.60 6.08 9.42
CA ASP A 185 18.57 4.66 9.77
C ASP A 185 17.65 3.83 8.85
N TRP A 186 16.55 4.43 8.40
CA TRP A 186 15.66 3.79 7.43
C TRP A 186 16.39 3.48 6.11
N TYR A 187 17.16 4.44 5.57
CA TYR A 187 17.91 4.22 4.33
C TYR A 187 18.96 3.13 4.47
N GLU A 188 19.65 3.06 5.62
CA GLU A 188 20.61 2.00 5.91
C GLU A 188 19.95 0.62 5.98
N VAL A 189 18.79 0.51 6.63
CA VAL A 189 18.01 -0.74 6.68
C VAL A 189 17.50 -1.13 5.30
N GLN A 190 16.94 -0.20 4.52
CA GLN A 190 16.46 -0.50 3.17
C GLN A 190 17.59 -0.95 2.25
N LYS A 191 18.78 -0.37 2.36
CA LYS A 191 19.98 -0.83 1.63
C LYS A 191 20.25 -2.32 1.88
N VAL A 192 20.24 -2.76 3.14
CA VAL A 192 20.45 -4.17 3.51
C VAL A 192 19.35 -5.06 2.95
N LEU A 193 18.07 -4.68 3.16
CA LEU A 193 16.92 -5.46 2.69
C LEU A 193 16.88 -5.60 1.17
N LEU A 194 17.04 -4.50 0.45
CA LEU A 194 17.01 -4.51 -1.01
C LEU A 194 18.20 -5.28 -1.60
N THR A 195 19.38 -5.19 -0.99
CA THR A 195 20.54 -5.99 -1.40
C THR A 195 20.28 -7.47 -1.20
N PHE A 196 19.71 -7.87 -0.05
CA PHE A 196 19.35 -9.26 0.23
C PHE A 196 18.30 -9.77 -0.75
N ILE A 197 17.23 -9.02 -0.98
CA ILE A 197 16.13 -9.41 -1.86
C ILE A 197 16.62 -9.52 -3.32
N SER A 198 17.35 -8.51 -3.83
CA SER A 198 17.82 -8.50 -5.21
C SER A 198 18.87 -9.59 -5.44
N GLY A 199 19.81 -9.77 -4.52
CA GLY A 199 20.79 -10.87 -4.59
C GLY A 199 20.14 -12.26 -4.52
N GLY A 200 19.08 -12.40 -3.74
CA GLY A 200 18.25 -13.61 -3.71
C GLY A 200 17.58 -13.89 -5.07
N TYR A 201 17.01 -12.88 -5.70
CA TYR A 201 16.41 -13.03 -7.03
C TYR A 201 17.44 -13.39 -8.10
N GLU A 202 18.58 -12.71 -8.14
CA GLU A 202 19.68 -13.04 -9.07
C GLU A 202 20.14 -14.49 -8.90
N LYS A 203 20.23 -14.98 -7.65
CA LYS A 203 20.64 -16.34 -7.37
C LYS A 203 19.58 -17.36 -7.79
N LEU A 204 18.31 -17.08 -7.56
CA LEU A 204 17.21 -17.94 -8.01
C LEU A 204 17.16 -18.02 -9.55
N GLU A 205 17.31 -16.88 -10.24
CA GLU A 205 17.38 -16.82 -11.71
C GLU A 205 18.49 -17.72 -12.24
N GLN A 206 19.70 -17.61 -11.68
CA GLN A 206 20.85 -18.48 -12.05
C GLN A 206 20.58 -19.98 -11.83
N TYR A 207 19.78 -20.31 -10.83
CA TYR A 207 19.55 -21.70 -10.43
C TYR A 207 18.40 -22.37 -11.20
N PHE A 208 17.35 -21.64 -11.53
CA PHE A 208 16.10 -22.17 -12.07
C PHE A 208 15.79 -21.73 -13.51
N ALA A 209 16.28 -20.58 -13.99
CA ALA A 209 16.15 -20.16 -15.38
C ALA A 209 17.16 -20.93 -16.22
N LYS A 210 16.74 -22.10 -16.70
CA LYS A 210 17.48 -22.93 -17.67
C LYS A 210 16.74 -22.94 -18.99
#